data_43947908273f3ed146204a959f15aa8c
#
_entry.id   43947908273f3ed146204a959f15aa8c
#
_cell.length_a   1.000
_cell.length_b   1.000
_cell.length_c   1.000
_cell.angle_alpha   90.00
_cell.angle_beta   90.00
_cell.angle_gamma   90.00
#
_symmetry.space_group_name_H-M   'P 1'
#
loop_
_entity.id
_entity.type
_entity.pdbx_description
1 polymer ?
#
loop_
_entity_poly.entity_id
_entity_poly.type
_entity_poly.pdbx_seq_one_letter_code
_entity_poly.pdbx_strand_id
1 'polypeptide(L)'
;WDSDSYADSSDGGTLGLSFWVIGIILMVAFVTTNVGGKKKRKAGGGVSWSAAANRKLKPMSEYTQLDEAFDETELTSKLSNLYVQMQDCWQKKDISPIRPYCTDAFFTQMDNQLQRKKQKGQTNYVERIAVLSVDLRGWCQEGGNDVLVARLKTRIVDYTLDDATGSLVSGDRNKEKFMTY
;
A
#
# COMPACT_ATOMS: atom_id res chain seq x y z
N TRP A 1 50.45 -17.93 7.40
CA TRP A 1 50.32 -16.85 6.43
C TRP A 1 49.26 -17.27 5.44
N ASP A 2 48.07 -17.17 5.85
CA ASP A 2 46.90 -17.59 5.07
C ASP A 2 46.11 -16.37 4.73
N SER A 3 46.05 -16.11 3.44
CA SER A 3 45.22 -15.09 2.85
C SER A 3 43.85 -15.70 2.61
N ASP A 4 42.88 -15.41 3.47
CA ASP A 4 41.51 -15.79 3.23
C ASP A 4 40.93 -14.87 2.16
N SER A 5 40.82 -15.42 0.95
CA SER A 5 40.09 -14.82 -0.13
C SER A 5 38.60 -15.03 0.11
N TYR A 6 37.86 -13.97 0.49
CA TYR A 6 36.43 -13.95 0.44
C TYR A 6 35.98 -14.00 -1.01
N ALA A 7 35.51 -15.15 -1.44
CA ALA A 7 34.79 -15.29 -2.68
C ALA A 7 33.41 -14.59 -2.53
N ASP A 8 33.29 -13.45 -3.20
CA ASP A 8 32.03 -12.77 -3.46
C ASP A 8 31.22 -13.64 -4.43
N SER A 9 30.32 -14.43 -3.88
CA SER A 9 29.31 -15.14 -4.66
C SER A 9 28.17 -14.17 -4.94
N SER A 10 28.30 -13.43 -6.04
CA SER A 10 27.17 -12.73 -6.63
C SER A 10 26.16 -13.75 -7.17
N ASP A 11 25.32 -14.24 -6.26
CA ASP A 11 24.15 -15.00 -6.62
C ASP A 11 23.11 -14.05 -7.21
N GLY A 12 23.00 -14.08 -8.53
CA GLY A 12 21.98 -13.40 -9.33
C GLY A 12 20.59 -13.96 -9.03
N GLY A 13 20.18 -13.89 -7.79
CA GLY A 13 18.81 -14.17 -7.37
C GLY A 13 17.88 -13.19 -8.03
N THR A 14 17.12 -13.66 -9.02
CA THR A 14 15.91 -13.00 -9.48
C THR A 14 15.14 -12.50 -8.25
N LEU A 15 15.18 -11.19 -8.03
CA LEU A 15 14.41 -10.51 -7.01
C LEU A 15 12.96 -10.94 -7.18
N GLY A 16 12.54 -11.93 -6.43
CA GLY A 16 11.15 -12.22 -6.20
C GLY A 16 10.56 -10.93 -5.64
N LEU A 17 9.93 -10.16 -6.53
CA LEU A 17 9.23 -8.95 -6.16
C LEU A 17 8.13 -9.36 -5.18
N SER A 18 8.52 -9.45 -3.93
CA SER A 18 7.63 -9.54 -2.81
C SER A 18 6.75 -8.29 -2.85
N PHE A 19 5.51 -8.41 -2.48
CA PHE A 19 4.53 -7.32 -2.34
C PHE A 19 5.13 -6.05 -1.69
N TRP A 20 6.24 -6.16 -1.01
CA TRP A 20 6.96 -5.14 -0.24
C TRP A 20 7.82 -4.17 -1.06
N VAL A 21 8.20 -4.51 -2.29
CA VAL A 21 9.02 -3.62 -3.14
C VAL A 21 8.18 -2.50 -3.76
N ILE A 22 6.87 -2.68 -3.79
CA ILE A 22 5.96 -1.64 -4.22
C ILE A 22 5.48 -0.94 -2.96
N GLY A 23 6.08 0.21 -2.65
CA GLY A 23 5.56 1.08 -1.61
C GLY A 23 4.06 1.24 -1.83
N ILE A 24 3.26 0.65 -0.94
CA ILE A 24 1.81 0.80 -0.98
C ILE A 24 1.54 2.25 -0.64
N ILE A 25 1.35 3.06 -1.66
CA ILE A 25 0.72 4.35 -1.49
C ILE A 25 -0.77 4.07 -1.65
N LEU A 26 -1.45 3.91 -0.54
CA LEU A 26 -2.90 3.93 -0.47
C LEU A 26 -3.33 5.34 -0.88
N MET A 27 -3.67 5.52 -2.15
CA MET A 27 -4.33 6.72 -2.61
C MET A 27 -5.82 6.51 -2.36
N VAL A 28 -6.25 6.79 -1.14
CA VAL A 28 -7.67 6.88 -0.83
C VAL A 28 -8.13 8.23 -1.34
N ALA A 29 -8.74 8.25 -2.50
CA ALA A 29 -9.45 9.42 -2.98
C ALA A 29 -10.79 9.51 -2.22
N PHE A 30 -10.80 10.19 -1.09
CA PHE A 30 -12.05 10.64 -0.50
C PHE A 30 -12.59 11.78 -1.37
N VAL A 31 -13.63 11.49 -2.14
CA VAL A 31 -14.42 12.55 -2.76
C VAL A 31 -15.35 13.08 -1.68
N THR A 32 -14.93 14.13 -0.99
CA THR A 32 -15.86 14.95 -0.23
C THR A 32 -16.74 15.68 -1.24
N THR A 33 -17.95 15.18 -1.42
CA THR A 33 -18.99 15.91 -2.17
C THR A 33 -19.55 17.00 -1.30
N ASN A 34 -18.85 18.12 -1.21
CA ASN A 34 -19.47 19.39 -0.86
C ASN A 34 -18.60 20.54 -1.35
N VAL A 35 -18.99 21.09 -2.47
CA VAL A 35 -19.17 22.50 -2.76
C VAL A 35 -19.59 22.61 -4.22
N GLY A 36 -20.73 23.24 -4.45
CA GLY A 36 -21.40 23.37 -5.72
C GLY A 36 -20.50 23.93 -6.84
N GLY A 37 -20.35 23.14 -7.88
CA GLY A 37 -19.70 23.51 -9.11
C GLY A 37 -19.71 22.34 -10.09
N LYS A 38 -20.72 22.27 -10.94
CA LYS A 38 -20.77 21.33 -12.07
C LYS A 38 -19.58 21.55 -12.99
N LYS A 39 -18.46 20.85 -12.80
CA LYS A 39 -17.42 20.71 -13.83
C LYS A 39 -17.33 19.25 -14.25
N LYS A 40 -17.51 19.04 -15.56
CA LYS A 40 -17.38 17.74 -16.24
C LYS A 40 -16.03 17.09 -15.87
N ARG A 41 -16.08 15.90 -15.27
CA ARG A 41 -14.91 15.06 -15.04
C ARG A 41 -14.33 14.62 -16.38
N LYS A 42 -13.10 15.04 -16.69
CA LYS A 42 -12.26 14.35 -17.67
C LYS A 42 -11.63 13.15 -16.96
N ALA A 43 -12.01 11.96 -17.38
CA ALA A 43 -11.32 10.73 -16.98
C ALA A 43 -9.93 10.71 -17.62
N GLY A 44 -8.91 10.34 -16.86
CA GLY A 44 -7.63 9.94 -17.40
C GLY A 44 -6.46 10.84 -17.02
N GLY A 45 -5.80 10.54 -15.95
CA GLY A 45 -4.46 10.97 -15.61
C GLY A 45 -3.90 10.02 -14.57
N GLY A 46 -3.20 8.97 -15.01
CA GLY A 46 -2.48 8.09 -14.11
C GLY A 46 -1.41 8.90 -13.37
N VAL A 47 -1.47 8.89 -12.03
CA VAL A 47 -0.49 9.57 -11.19
C VAL A 47 0.85 8.87 -11.30
N SER A 48 1.88 9.58 -11.78
CA SER A 48 3.24 9.06 -11.79
C SER A 48 3.81 9.04 -10.38
N TRP A 49 4.25 7.88 -9.93
CA TRP A 49 4.81 7.64 -8.60
C TRP A 49 6.05 8.49 -8.27
N SER A 50 6.87 8.79 -9.26
CA SER A 50 8.04 9.65 -9.12
C SER A 50 7.66 11.11 -8.83
N ALA A 51 6.47 11.55 -9.26
CA ALA A 51 5.97 12.87 -8.99
C ALA A 51 5.46 13.04 -7.55
N ALA A 52 4.98 11.97 -6.91
CA ALA A 52 4.44 12.04 -5.55
C ALA A 52 5.53 12.30 -4.49
N ALA A 53 6.73 11.73 -4.66
CA ALA A 53 7.84 11.87 -3.71
C ALA A 53 8.42 13.30 -3.66
N ASN A 54 8.27 14.08 -4.74
CA ASN A 54 8.81 15.44 -4.84
C ASN A 54 7.75 16.56 -4.69
N ARG A 55 6.53 16.20 -4.28
CA ARG A 55 5.47 17.18 -4.11
C ARG A 55 5.68 18.04 -2.87
N LYS A 56 5.51 19.34 -3.01
CA LYS A 56 5.43 20.24 -1.87
C LYS A 56 4.05 20.06 -1.24
N LEU A 57 3.98 19.31 -0.15
CA LEU A 57 2.74 19.13 0.61
C LEU A 57 2.49 20.40 1.45
N LYS A 58 1.23 20.80 1.52
CA LYS A 58 0.74 21.78 2.47
C LYS A 58 0.50 21.13 3.83
N PRO A 59 0.62 21.85 4.94
CA PRO A 59 0.36 21.32 6.26
C PRO A 59 -1.13 20.99 6.46
N MET A 60 -1.43 19.97 7.26
CA MET A 60 -2.82 19.56 7.53
C MET A 60 -3.65 20.64 8.21
N SER A 61 -3.00 21.57 8.95
CA SER A 61 -3.69 22.72 9.55
C SER A 61 -4.35 23.64 8.53
N GLU A 62 -3.86 23.71 7.29
CA GLU A 62 -4.55 24.43 6.22
C GLU A 62 -5.76 23.64 5.69
N TYR A 63 -5.69 22.31 5.69
CA TYR A 63 -6.80 21.47 5.24
C TYR A 63 -8.00 21.55 6.18
N THR A 64 -7.77 21.52 7.48
CA THR A 64 -8.83 21.65 8.49
C THR A 64 -9.55 23.02 8.42
N GLN A 65 -8.90 24.05 7.88
CA GLN A 65 -9.54 25.35 7.64
C GLN A 65 -10.40 25.34 6.35
N LEU A 66 -10.10 24.46 5.40
CA LEU A 66 -10.86 24.34 4.14
C LEU A 66 -12.08 23.44 4.31
N ASP A 67 -12.00 22.44 5.16
CA ASP A 67 -13.06 21.48 5.45
C ASP A 67 -13.26 21.39 6.96
N GLU A 68 -14.21 22.15 7.47
CA GLU A 68 -14.56 22.16 8.89
C GLU A 68 -15.13 20.84 9.40
N ALA A 69 -15.62 19.98 8.49
CA ALA A 69 -16.12 18.66 8.81
C ALA A 69 -15.04 17.57 8.82
N PHE A 70 -13.80 17.95 8.51
CA PHE A 70 -12.68 17.00 8.47
C PHE A 70 -12.34 16.49 9.87
N ASP A 71 -12.44 15.18 10.05
CA ASP A 71 -12.02 14.49 11.28
C ASP A 71 -10.79 13.60 11.00
N GLU A 72 -9.65 14.02 11.54
CA GLU A 72 -8.40 13.29 11.43
C GLU A 72 -8.47 11.91 12.10
N THR A 73 -9.15 11.80 13.22
CA THR A 73 -9.28 10.54 13.98
C THR A 73 -10.12 9.55 13.18
N GLU A 74 -11.21 10.02 12.58
CA GLU A 74 -12.03 9.18 11.72
C GLU A 74 -11.24 8.69 10.49
N LEU A 75 -10.52 9.59 9.82
CA LEU A 75 -9.73 9.23 8.64
C LEU A 75 -8.63 8.23 8.98
N THR A 76 -7.86 8.45 10.04
CA THR A 76 -6.77 7.55 10.43
C THR A 76 -7.28 6.18 10.85
N SER A 77 -8.44 6.12 11.50
CA SER A 77 -9.13 4.87 11.83
C SER A 77 -9.59 4.12 10.58
N LYS A 78 -10.18 4.84 9.61
CA LYS A 78 -10.57 4.25 8.31
C LYS A 78 -9.36 3.71 7.55
N LEU A 79 -8.25 4.43 7.52
CA LEU A 79 -7.01 3.98 6.87
C LEU A 79 -6.43 2.73 7.53
N SER A 80 -6.45 2.66 8.86
CA SER A 80 -6.02 1.47 9.61
C SER A 80 -6.85 0.25 9.25
N ASN A 81 -8.18 0.40 9.26
CA ASN A 81 -9.10 -0.69 8.94
C ASN A 81 -8.97 -1.13 7.48
N LEU A 82 -8.83 -0.18 6.55
CA LEU A 82 -8.64 -0.48 5.14
C LEU A 82 -7.35 -1.23 4.88
N TYR A 83 -6.26 -0.90 5.59
CA TYR A 83 -5.02 -1.64 5.48
C TYR A 83 -5.20 -3.11 5.90
N VAL A 84 -5.85 -3.37 7.04
CA VAL A 84 -6.13 -4.74 7.51
C VAL A 84 -7.02 -5.50 6.52
N GLN A 85 -8.08 -4.85 6.04
CA GLN A 85 -8.99 -5.44 5.05
C GLN A 85 -8.27 -5.79 3.74
N MET A 86 -7.36 -4.92 3.30
CA MET A 86 -6.56 -5.18 2.09
C MET A 86 -5.67 -6.42 2.24
N GLN A 87 -5.05 -6.63 3.40
CA GLN A 87 -4.23 -7.81 3.66
C GLN A 87 -5.09 -9.09 3.70
N ASP A 88 -6.27 -9.02 4.30
CA ASP A 88 -7.22 -10.13 4.33
C ASP A 88 -7.70 -10.51 2.92
N CYS A 89 -8.08 -9.53 2.11
CA CYS A 89 -8.45 -9.73 0.71
C CYS A 89 -7.31 -10.35 -0.11
N TRP A 90 -6.09 -9.92 0.15
CA TRP A 90 -4.91 -10.44 -0.51
C TRP A 90 -4.68 -11.92 -0.20
N GLN A 91 -4.76 -12.32 1.07
CA GLN A 91 -4.65 -13.73 1.50
C GLN A 91 -5.73 -14.60 0.90
N LYS A 92 -6.96 -14.10 0.83
CA LYS A 92 -8.11 -14.79 0.21
C LYS A 92 -8.04 -14.87 -1.30
N LYS A 93 -7.04 -14.21 -1.91
CA LYS A 93 -6.87 -14.09 -3.37
C LYS A 93 -8.07 -13.43 -4.06
N ASP A 94 -8.82 -12.59 -3.34
CA ASP A 94 -9.93 -11.81 -3.85
C ASP A 94 -9.84 -10.37 -3.33
N ILE A 95 -9.41 -9.47 -4.22
CA ILE A 95 -9.27 -8.03 -3.90
C ILE A 95 -10.47 -7.20 -4.35
N SER A 96 -11.54 -7.83 -4.84
CA SER A 96 -12.75 -7.12 -5.28
C SER A 96 -13.40 -6.26 -4.19
N PRO A 97 -13.41 -6.66 -2.88
CA PRO A 97 -14.00 -5.83 -1.83
C PRO A 97 -13.31 -4.49 -1.60
N ILE A 98 -12.02 -4.37 -1.93
CA ILE A 98 -11.29 -3.10 -1.80
C ILE A 98 -11.33 -2.22 -3.05
N ARG A 99 -11.94 -2.70 -4.14
CA ARG A 99 -12.05 -1.97 -5.41
C ARG A 99 -12.58 -0.54 -5.27
N PRO A 100 -13.62 -0.27 -4.46
CA PRO A 100 -14.17 1.08 -4.28
C PRO A 100 -13.18 2.08 -3.67
N TYR A 101 -12.16 1.59 -2.97
CA TYR A 101 -11.16 2.39 -2.25
C TYR A 101 -9.85 2.54 -3.03
N CYS A 102 -9.77 2.00 -4.25
CA CYS A 102 -8.56 1.99 -5.04
C CYS A 102 -8.72 2.80 -6.33
N THR A 103 -7.63 3.45 -6.77
CA THR A 103 -7.54 3.94 -8.13
C THR A 103 -7.46 2.75 -9.11
N ASP A 104 -7.86 2.95 -10.37
CA ASP A 104 -7.77 1.90 -11.39
C ASP A 104 -6.35 1.39 -11.57
N ALA A 105 -5.37 2.28 -11.58
CA ALA A 105 -3.97 1.92 -11.73
C ALA A 105 -3.47 1.05 -10.56
N PHE A 106 -3.80 1.42 -9.33
CA PHE A 106 -3.40 0.67 -8.15
C PHE A 106 -4.08 -0.70 -8.10
N PHE A 107 -5.38 -0.74 -8.33
CA PHE A 107 -6.14 -1.99 -8.35
C PHE A 107 -5.61 -2.96 -9.42
N THR A 108 -5.39 -2.49 -10.65
CA THR A 108 -4.82 -3.30 -11.73
C THR A 108 -3.45 -3.86 -11.37
N GLN A 109 -2.62 -3.05 -10.73
CA GLN A 109 -1.29 -3.48 -10.29
C GLN A 109 -1.36 -4.59 -9.22
N MET A 110 -2.26 -4.44 -8.24
CA MET A 110 -2.50 -5.48 -7.23
C MET A 110 -3.04 -6.77 -7.87
N ASP A 111 -4.03 -6.65 -8.74
CA ASP A 111 -4.63 -7.81 -9.42
C ASP A 111 -3.59 -8.57 -10.24
N ASN A 112 -2.78 -7.88 -11.02
CA ASN A 112 -1.71 -8.50 -11.81
C ASN A 112 -0.72 -9.29 -10.93
N GLN A 113 -0.38 -8.77 -9.75
CA GLN A 113 0.50 -9.49 -8.83
C GLN A 113 -0.19 -10.72 -8.23
N LEU A 114 -1.46 -10.57 -7.87
CA LEU A 114 -2.27 -11.65 -7.32
C LEU A 114 -2.46 -12.78 -8.34
N GLN A 115 -2.71 -12.46 -9.61
CA GLN A 115 -2.80 -13.45 -10.70
C GLN A 115 -1.47 -14.22 -10.85
N ARG A 116 -0.32 -13.56 -10.77
CA ARG A 116 0.98 -14.24 -10.78
C ARG A 116 1.16 -15.21 -9.61
N LYS A 117 0.69 -14.86 -8.41
CA LYS A 117 0.71 -15.77 -7.25
C LYS A 117 -0.22 -16.95 -7.46
N LYS A 118 -1.44 -16.73 -7.97
CA LYS A 118 -2.38 -17.80 -8.32
C LYS A 118 -1.80 -18.77 -9.34
N GLN A 119 -1.19 -18.25 -10.42
CA GLN A 119 -0.54 -19.08 -11.45
C GLN A 119 0.60 -19.93 -10.92
N LYS A 120 1.30 -19.46 -9.89
CA LYS A 120 2.37 -20.22 -9.24
C LYS A 120 1.86 -21.18 -8.15
N GLY A 121 0.57 -21.25 -7.91
CA GLY A 121 0.02 -22.02 -6.80
C GLY A 121 0.55 -21.57 -5.44
N GLN A 122 0.65 -20.25 -5.22
CA GLN A 122 1.24 -19.70 -4.01
C GLN A 122 0.25 -18.76 -3.32
N THR A 123 0.25 -18.82 -1.98
CA THR A 123 -0.48 -17.87 -1.13
C THR A 123 0.50 -17.12 -0.24
N ASN A 124 0.41 -15.81 -0.24
CA ASN A 124 1.14 -14.98 0.70
C ASN A 124 0.25 -14.68 1.92
N TYR A 125 0.78 -14.96 3.08
CA TYR A 125 0.14 -14.76 4.37
C TYR A 125 0.74 -13.54 5.05
N VAL A 126 -0.13 -12.67 5.55
CA VAL A 126 0.24 -11.52 6.38
C VAL A 126 -0.55 -11.60 7.66
N GLU A 127 0.12 -12.03 8.72
CA GLU A 127 -0.51 -12.35 10.00
C GLU A 127 -0.02 -11.41 11.12
N ARG A 128 -0.68 -11.50 12.29
CA ARG A 128 -0.34 -10.70 13.48
C ARG A 128 -0.22 -9.22 13.17
N ILE A 129 -1.13 -8.71 12.34
CA ILE A 129 -1.12 -7.34 11.88
C ILE A 129 -1.38 -6.40 13.06
N ALA A 130 -0.46 -5.49 13.31
CA ALA A 130 -0.64 -4.36 14.20
C ALA A 130 -0.34 -3.06 13.44
N VAL A 131 -1.33 -2.18 13.31
CA VAL A 131 -1.11 -0.82 12.83
C VAL A 131 -0.63 -0.01 14.02
N LEU A 132 0.64 0.41 13.98
CA LEU A 132 1.32 1.10 15.09
C LEU A 132 1.05 2.61 15.07
N SER A 133 1.02 3.21 13.89
CA SER A 133 0.61 4.59 13.71
C SER A 133 0.13 4.86 12.28
N VAL A 134 -0.74 5.86 12.16
CA VAL A 134 -1.13 6.49 10.90
C VAL A 134 -0.93 7.99 11.08
N ASP A 135 0.07 8.54 10.40
CA ASP A 135 0.44 9.95 10.51
C ASP A 135 0.09 10.69 9.21
N LEU A 136 -0.81 11.65 9.25
CA LEU A 136 -1.07 12.52 8.10
C LEU A 136 0.14 13.44 7.86
N ARG A 137 0.68 13.38 6.64
CA ARG A 137 1.93 14.08 6.29
C ARG A 137 1.70 15.44 5.65
N GLY A 138 0.50 15.66 5.17
CA GLY A 138 0.09 16.87 4.48
C GLY A 138 -0.85 16.56 3.33
N TRP A 139 -1.18 17.58 2.55
CA TRP A 139 -2.10 17.48 1.45
C TRP A 139 -1.66 18.31 0.24
N CYS A 140 -2.24 18.02 -0.91
CA CYS A 140 -2.08 18.80 -2.13
C CYS A 140 -3.32 18.64 -3.01
N GLN A 141 -3.45 19.50 -4.04
CA GLN A 141 -4.49 19.35 -5.04
C GLN A 141 -3.94 18.75 -6.31
N GLU A 142 -4.66 17.79 -6.88
CA GLU A 142 -4.29 17.13 -8.11
C GLU A 142 -5.51 16.75 -8.95
N GLY A 143 -5.52 17.19 -10.20
CA GLY A 143 -6.63 16.88 -11.11
C GLY A 143 -8.00 17.34 -10.60
N GLY A 144 -8.05 18.35 -9.74
CA GLY A 144 -9.28 18.86 -9.12
C GLY A 144 -9.77 18.05 -7.92
N ASN A 145 -8.92 17.16 -7.40
CA ASN A 145 -9.18 16.42 -6.16
C ASN A 145 -8.20 16.87 -5.07
N ASP A 146 -8.64 16.81 -3.83
CA ASP A 146 -7.76 16.94 -2.68
C ASP A 146 -7.12 15.58 -2.40
N VAL A 147 -5.80 15.59 -2.28
CA VAL A 147 -4.98 14.41 -2.02
C VAL A 147 -4.31 14.57 -0.66
N LEU A 148 -4.70 13.74 0.29
CA LEU A 148 -4.07 13.66 1.59
C LEU A 148 -3.02 12.55 1.58
N VAL A 149 -1.86 12.82 2.15
CA VAL A 149 -0.76 11.85 2.24
C VAL A 149 -0.64 11.39 3.68
N ALA A 150 -0.76 10.08 3.88
CA ALA A 150 -0.60 9.44 5.17
C ALA A 150 0.60 8.49 5.16
N ARG A 151 1.28 8.39 6.31
CA ARG A 151 2.30 7.39 6.57
C ARG A 151 1.77 6.38 7.57
N LEU A 152 1.75 5.11 7.16
CA LEU A 152 1.40 3.99 8.03
C LEU A 152 2.67 3.30 8.52
N LYS A 153 2.72 3.02 9.83
CA LYS A 153 3.71 2.12 10.42
C LYS A 153 2.99 0.88 10.92
N THR A 154 3.47 -0.27 10.54
CA THR A 154 2.85 -1.54 10.90
C THR A 154 3.89 -2.54 11.37
N ARG A 155 3.44 -3.52 12.15
CA ARG A 155 4.17 -4.72 12.51
C ARG A 155 3.36 -5.90 12.02
N ILE A 156 4.01 -6.85 11.36
CA ILE A 156 3.37 -7.99 10.71
C ILE A 156 4.29 -9.20 10.76
N VAL A 157 3.71 -10.38 10.56
CA VAL A 157 4.43 -11.60 10.14
C VAL A 157 4.06 -11.85 8.68
N ASP A 158 5.06 -12.02 7.82
CA ASP A 158 4.88 -12.14 6.37
C ASP A 158 5.66 -13.32 5.80
N TYR A 159 4.93 -14.22 5.14
CA TYR A 159 5.49 -15.41 4.50
C TYR A 159 4.63 -15.88 3.32
N THR A 160 5.20 -16.70 2.45
CA THR A 160 4.49 -17.29 1.31
C THR A 160 4.60 -18.81 1.37
N LEU A 161 3.49 -19.49 1.15
CA LEU A 161 3.42 -20.94 1.05
C LEU A 161 3.11 -21.39 -0.36
N ASP A 162 3.58 -22.56 -0.71
CA ASP A 162 3.08 -23.34 -1.83
C ASP A 162 1.74 -23.98 -1.46
N ASP A 163 0.71 -23.79 -2.28
CA ASP A 163 -0.66 -24.21 -1.99
C ASP A 163 -0.83 -25.73 -1.99
N ALA A 164 -0.04 -26.45 -2.79
CA ALA A 164 -0.15 -27.90 -2.94
C ALA A 164 0.56 -28.65 -1.81
N THR A 165 1.72 -28.13 -1.38
CA THR A 165 2.59 -28.81 -0.42
C THR A 165 2.56 -28.21 0.98
N GLY A 166 2.07 -26.96 1.12
CA GLY A 166 2.17 -26.18 2.36
C GLY A 166 3.60 -25.78 2.73
N SER A 167 4.55 -26.02 1.85
CA SER A 167 5.96 -25.69 2.07
C SER A 167 6.20 -24.18 2.05
N LEU A 168 7.14 -23.74 2.88
CA LEU A 168 7.56 -22.33 2.90
C LEU A 168 8.33 -22.00 1.63
N VAL A 169 7.82 -21.04 0.84
CA VAL A 169 8.45 -20.52 -0.38
C VAL A 169 9.33 -19.31 -0.06
N SER A 170 8.85 -18.42 0.81
CA SER A 170 9.59 -17.22 1.21
C SER A 170 9.05 -16.64 2.50
N GLY A 171 9.84 -15.78 3.14
CA GLY A 171 9.48 -15.15 4.41
C GLY A 171 9.78 -16.03 5.62
N ASP A 172 9.19 -15.69 6.77
CA ASP A 172 9.38 -16.42 8.03
C ASP A 172 8.09 -16.32 8.85
N ARG A 173 7.54 -17.48 9.26
CA ARG A 173 6.29 -17.58 10.04
C ARG A 173 6.42 -17.06 11.48
N ASN A 174 7.64 -16.94 11.98
CA ASN A 174 7.92 -16.61 13.37
C ASN A 174 8.53 -15.22 13.54
N LYS A 175 8.99 -14.61 12.44
CA LYS A 175 9.70 -13.32 12.48
C LYS A 175 8.77 -12.16 12.18
N GLU A 176 8.66 -11.26 13.14
CA GLU A 176 7.96 -9.98 12.94
C GLU A 176 8.79 -9.02 12.07
N LYS A 177 8.10 -8.28 11.23
CA LYS A 177 8.67 -7.21 10.40
C LYS A 177 7.97 -5.90 10.72
N PHE A 178 8.74 -4.83 10.78
CA PHE A 178 8.24 -3.47 10.89
C PHE A 178 8.26 -2.83 9.50
N MET A 179 7.09 -2.36 9.07
CA MET A 179 6.90 -1.79 7.73
C MET A 179 6.47 -0.33 7.84
N THR A 180 6.88 0.46 6.85
CA THR A 180 6.43 1.85 6.71
C THR A 180 5.98 2.05 5.26
N TYR A 181 4.77 2.55 5.11
CA TYR A 181 4.13 2.83 3.83
C TYR A 181 3.87 4.32 3.67
#